data_dd09bbd1449ed3def30772487723eca0
#
_entry.id   dd09bbd1449ed3def30772487723eca0
#
_cell.length_a   1.000
_cell.length_b   1.000
_cell.length_c   1.000
_cell.angle_alpha   90.00
_cell.angle_beta   90.00
_cell.angle_gamma   90.00
#
_symmetry.space_group_name_H-M   'P 1'
#
loop_
_entity.id
_entity.type
_entity.pdbx_description
1 polymer ?
#
loop_
_entity_poly.entity_id
_entity_poly.type
_entity_poly.pdbx_seq_one_letter_code
_entity_poly.pdbx_strand_id
1 'polypeptide(L)'
;QGHCARAGAGVCGAAIAAKKEGVDVLLVDKGVLESSGNIGGGNDHFMAVLNEAEHDTFEDMRKYYVTPTSGITDTIAYNFYKAMRPCLKVLEESGIELLRNPDGTYVRSAGFGQPGPWWIHINKGYTVKSKIAKYIKNLGIRVVNNFFVTKLLKDGDRIAGCVGFDVLKGDFVTVRCKTAVIAFGLSAQRVSTNSTRKPFNCWYSPYVTGSQIILPLEAGAAVLNLDIADKGTL
;
A
#
# COMPACT_ATOMS: atom_id res chain seq x y z
N GLN A 1 14.90 -10.65 -14.00
CA GLN A 1 15.38 -10.54 -12.60
C GLN A 1 14.46 -9.58 -11.86
N GLY A 2 13.26 -10.02 -11.55
CA GLY A 2 12.18 -9.13 -11.16
C GLY A 2 11.97 -9.01 -9.66
N HIS A 3 11.32 -7.93 -9.26
CA HIS A 3 10.74 -7.75 -7.93
C HIS A 3 9.34 -8.38 -7.91
N CYS A 4 9.04 -9.15 -6.87
CA CYS A 4 7.74 -9.79 -6.70
C CYS A 4 6.91 -9.00 -5.66
N ALA A 5 5.69 -8.61 -6.02
CA ALA A 5 4.88 -7.79 -5.13
C ALA A 5 3.37 -7.98 -5.40
N ARG A 6 2.52 -7.89 -4.36
CA ARG A 6 1.05 -8.03 -4.44
C ARG A 6 0.35 -6.67 -4.61
N ALA A 7 -0.62 -6.57 -5.50
CA ALA A 7 -1.14 -5.33 -6.07
C ALA A 7 -2.06 -4.44 -5.19
N GLY A 8 -1.76 -4.25 -3.91
CA GLY A 8 -2.30 -3.10 -3.15
C GLY A 8 -1.71 -1.76 -3.63
N ALA A 9 -2.18 -0.62 -3.09
CA ALA A 9 -1.66 0.71 -3.45
C ALA A 9 -0.15 0.83 -3.25
N GLY A 10 0.36 0.35 -2.12
CA GLY A 10 1.78 0.42 -1.78
C GLY A 10 2.68 -0.33 -2.77
N VAL A 11 2.22 -1.49 -3.22
CA VAL A 11 2.97 -2.29 -4.21
C VAL A 11 2.91 -1.68 -5.60
N CYS A 12 1.76 -1.14 -6.00
CA CYS A 12 1.67 -0.41 -7.26
C CYS A 12 2.65 0.75 -7.30
N GLY A 13 2.71 1.53 -6.23
CA GLY A 13 3.69 2.63 -6.08
C GLY A 13 5.14 2.14 -6.13
N ALA A 14 5.47 1.07 -5.39
CA ALA A 14 6.82 0.48 -5.41
C ALA A 14 7.20 -0.07 -6.80
N ALA A 15 6.28 -0.74 -7.49
CA ALA A 15 6.51 -1.25 -8.84
C ALA A 15 6.75 -0.12 -9.85
N ILE A 16 5.97 0.95 -9.77
CA ILE A 16 6.12 2.14 -10.62
C ILE A 16 7.48 2.80 -10.35
N ALA A 17 7.84 3.02 -9.08
CA ALA A 17 9.10 3.63 -8.70
C ALA A 17 10.30 2.80 -9.20
N ALA A 18 10.30 1.49 -8.93
CA ALA A 18 11.36 0.60 -9.39
C ALA A 18 11.48 0.57 -10.92
N LYS A 19 10.36 0.58 -11.63
CA LYS A 19 10.36 0.61 -13.09
C LYS A 19 10.96 1.90 -13.64
N LYS A 20 10.66 3.05 -13.03
CA LYS A 20 11.22 4.35 -13.41
C LYS A 20 12.74 4.39 -13.20
N GLU A 21 13.27 3.64 -12.24
CA GLU A 21 14.72 3.46 -12.02
C GLU A 21 15.34 2.39 -12.96
N GLY A 22 14.62 1.92 -13.97
CA GLY A 22 15.13 0.97 -14.96
C GLY A 22 15.16 -0.49 -14.49
N VAL A 23 14.55 -0.81 -13.36
CA VAL A 23 14.53 -2.18 -12.83
C VAL A 23 13.53 -3.04 -13.59
N ASP A 24 13.88 -4.30 -13.85
CA ASP A 24 12.92 -5.29 -14.36
C ASP A 24 11.98 -5.72 -13.23
N VAL A 25 10.70 -5.45 -13.38
CA VAL A 25 9.67 -5.63 -12.34
C VAL A 25 8.65 -6.67 -12.76
N LEU A 26 8.37 -7.62 -11.87
CA LEU A 26 7.22 -8.50 -11.94
C LEU A 26 6.28 -8.18 -10.78
N LEU A 27 5.06 -7.76 -11.06
CA LEU A 27 4.01 -7.56 -10.09
C LEU A 27 3.12 -8.80 -10.02
N VAL A 28 2.91 -9.35 -8.84
CA VAL A 28 2.04 -10.51 -8.64
C VAL A 28 0.89 -10.18 -7.69
N ASP A 29 -0.28 -10.71 -7.96
CA ASP A 29 -1.45 -10.53 -7.10
C ASP A 29 -2.26 -11.83 -7.01
N LYS A 30 -2.80 -12.13 -5.82
CA LYS A 30 -3.72 -13.28 -5.67
C LYS A 30 -5.10 -13.05 -6.29
N GLY A 31 -5.44 -11.80 -6.56
CA GLY A 31 -6.64 -11.40 -7.28
C GLY A 31 -6.30 -10.81 -8.64
N VAL A 32 -7.08 -9.84 -9.07
CA VAL A 32 -6.91 -9.11 -10.34
C VAL A 32 -6.42 -7.69 -10.04
N LEU A 33 -5.36 -7.26 -10.71
CA LEU A 33 -4.72 -5.96 -10.47
C LEU A 33 -5.72 -4.79 -10.45
N GLU A 34 -6.71 -4.81 -11.33
CA GLU A 34 -7.67 -3.73 -11.52
C GLU A 34 -8.65 -3.54 -10.35
N SER A 35 -8.85 -4.57 -9.53
CA SER A 35 -9.89 -4.57 -8.48
C SER A 35 -9.44 -5.12 -7.14
N SER A 36 -8.20 -5.59 -7.01
CA SER A 36 -7.71 -6.21 -5.78
C SER A 36 -7.30 -5.19 -4.72
N GLY A 37 -7.24 -5.66 -3.48
CA GLY A 37 -6.85 -4.89 -2.30
C GLY A 37 -7.96 -3.96 -1.78
N ASN A 38 -7.70 -3.27 -0.68
CA ASN A 38 -8.69 -2.40 -0.04
C ASN A 38 -9.11 -1.22 -0.92
N ILE A 39 -8.21 -0.73 -1.78
CA ILE A 39 -8.54 0.33 -2.74
C ILE A 39 -9.24 -0.19 -4.01
N GLY A 40 -9.49 -1.50 -4.12
CA GLY A 40 -10.21 -2.09 -5.25
C GLY A 40 -11.62 -1.55 -5.43
N GLY A 41 -12.27 -1.15 -4.34
CA GLY A 41 -13.57 -0.48 -4.33
C GLY A 41 -13.51 1.03 -4.57
N GLY A 42 -12.31 1.61 -4.62
CA GLY A 42 -12.09 3.04 -4.78
C GLY A 42 -11.37 3.69 -3.61
N ASN A 43 -11.03 4.96 -3.78
CA ASN A 43 -10.47 5.81 -2.74
C ASN A 43 -10.83 7.27 -3.05
N ASP A 44 -11.40 7.98 -2.10
CA ASP A 44 -11.92 9.34 -2.29
C ASP A 44 -10.96 10.44 -1.85
N HIS A 45 -9.86 10.09 -1.20
CA HIS A 45 -8.86 11.05 -0.76
C HIS A 45 -7.47 10.43 -0.64
N PHE A 46 -6.45 11.29 -0.62
CA PHE A 46 -5.05 10.93 -0.39
C PHE A 46 -4.45 11.88 0.64
N MET A 47 -3.77 11.32 1.64
CA MET A 47 -3.15 12.14 2.68
C MET A 47 -1.83 12.74 2.19
N ALA A 48 -1.70 14.07 2.28
CA ALA A 48 -0.45 14.76 2.04
C ALA A 48 -0.32 16.05 2.85
N VAL A 49 0.84 16.21 3.45
CA VAL A 49 1.30 17.44 4.10
C VAL A 49 2.18 18.19 3.09
N LEU A 50 1.78 19.39 2.70
CA LEU A 50 2.36 20.08 1.56
C LEU A 50 3.03 21.43 1.90
N ASN A 51 2.93 21.90 3.12
CA ASN A 51 3.32 23.25 3.57
C ASN A 51 2.58 24.37 2.79
N GLU A 52 1.29 24.19 2.57
CA GLU A 52 0.46 25.09 1.77
C GLU A 52 -0.72 25.67 2.56
N ALA A 53 -0.86 25.30 3.85
CA ALA A 53 -1.94 25.74 4.73
C ALA A 53 -1.46 25.84 6.18
N GLU A 54 -2.31 26.38 7.04
CA GLU A 54 -2.09 26.36 8.49
C GLU A 54 -2.10 24.91 9.00
N HIS A 55 -1.21 24.60 9.94
CA HIS A 55 -1.00 23.24 10.47
C HIS A 55 -0.70 22.17 9.40
N ASP A 56 -0.03 22.58 8.33
CA ASP A 56 0.31 21.72 7.19
C ASP A 56 1.82 21.54 7.04
N THR A 57 2.54 21.43 8.15
CA THR A 57 4.00 21.24 8.18
C THR A 57 4.40 19.84 8.61
N PHE A 58 5.66 19.47 8.32
CA PHE A 58 6.22 18.23 8.84
C PHE A 58 6.17 18.18 10.38
N GLU A 59 6.40 19.31 11.04
CA GLU A 59 6.38 19.35 12.51
C GLU A 59 4.97 19.11 13.08
N ASP A 60 3.93 19.62 12.44
CA ASP A 60 2.54 19.32 12.81
C ASP A 60 2.23 17.83 12.63
N MET A 61 2.65 17.27 11.50
CA MET A 61 2.50 15.85 11.22
C MET A 61 3.28 14.98 12.22
N ARG A 62 4.51 15.39 12.53
CA ARG A 62 5.37 14.72 13.52
C ARG A 62 4.72 14.68 14.88
N LYS A 63 4.24 15.82 15.38
CA LYS A 63 3.54 15.91 16.68
C LYS A 63 2.31 15.02 16.74
N TYR A 64 1.60 14.89 15.64
CA TYR A 64 0.40 14.07 15.56
C TYR A 64 0.71 12.57 15.56
N TYR A 65 1.70 12.11 14.78
CA TYR A 65 1.97 10.69 14.58
C TYR A 65 3.05 10.10 15.49
N VAL A 66 4.06 10.87 15.87
CA VAL A 66 5.18 10.39 16.69
C VAL A 66 4.81 10.57 18.17
N THR A 67 4.16 9.57 18.73
CA THR A 67 3.78 9.53 20.13
C THR A 67 4.44 8.34 20.83
N PRO A 68 4.57 8.34 22.17
CA PRO A 68 5.20 7.23 22.91
C PRO A 68 4.57 5.86 22.63
N THR A 69 3.31 5.83 22.22
CA THR A 69 2.54 4.60 22.01
C THR A 69 2.33 4.25 20.54
N SER A 70 2.69 5.13 19.59
CA SER A 70 2.40 4.92 18.17
C SER A 70 3.32 3.90 17.49
N GLY A 71 4.51 3.66 18.04
CA GLY A 71 5.55 2.88 17.38
C GLY A 71 6.14 3.54 16.13
N ILE A 72 5.74 4.79 15.82
CA ILE A 72 6.25 5.58 14.71
C ILE A 72 7.44 6.40 15.20
N THR A 73 8.58 6.25 14.53
CA THR A 73 9.78 7.06 14.82
C THR A 73 9.83 8.31 13.94
N ASP A 74 10.62 9.30 14.35
CA ASP A 74 10.90 10.50 13.55
C ASP A 74 11.37 10.15 12.13
N THR A 75 12.23 9.15 12.00
CA THR A 75 12.73 8.68 10.70
C THR A 75 11.61 8.14 9.82
N ILE A 76 10.70 7.35 10.36
CA ILE A 76 9.54 6.82 9.63
C ILE A 76 8.63 7.98 9.20
N ALA A 77 8.30 8.88 10.11
CA ALA A 77 7.46 10.05 9.83
C ALA A 77 8.07 10.93 8.74
N TYR A 78 9.37 11.22 8.83
CA TYR A 78 10.07 12.03 7.85
C TYR A 78 10.13 11.39 6.45
N ASN A 79 10.43 10.10 6.37
CA ASN A 79 10.43 9.39 5.09
C ASN A 79 9.03 9.34 4.46
N PHE A 80 7.99 9.18 5.27
CA PHE A 80 6.62 9.24 4.81
C PHE A 80 6.27 10.63 4.27
N TYR A 81 6.57 11.69 5.01
CA TYR A 81 6.38 13.07 4.56
C TYR A 81 7.08 13.35 3.23
N LYS A 82 8.37 12.97 3.10
CA LYS A 82 9.13 13.16 1.85
C LYS A 82 8.52 12.45 0.65
N ALA A 83 7.86 11.32 0.87
CA ALA A 83 7.24 10.55 -0.20
C ALA A 83 5.90 11.14 -0.69
N MET A 84 5.26 12.03 0.05
CA MET A 84 3.89 12.49 -0.26
C MET A 84 3.80 13.20 -1.61
N ARG A 85 4.65 14.22 -1.86
CA ARG A 85 4.64 14.94 -3.14
C ARG A 85 4.99 14.05 -4.34
N PRO A 86 6.04 13.21 -4.30
CA PRO A 86 6.29 12.23 -5.35
C PRO A 86 5.10 11.29 -5.60
N CYS A 87 4.42 10.85 -4.55
CA CYS A 87 3.24 9.99 -4.68
C CYS A 87 2.08 10.73 -5.36
N LEU A 88 1.80 11.99 -5.01
CA LEU A 88 0.79 12.80 -5.69
C LEU A 88 1.07 12.90 -7.18
N LYS A 89 2.32 13.17 -7.56
CA LYS A 89 2.72 13.20 -8.97
C LYS A 89 2.43 11.87 -9.67
N VAL A 90 2.72 10.74 -9.04
CA VAL A 90 2.41 9.41 -9.61
C VAL A 90 0.91 9.20 -9.76
N LEU A 91 0.08 9.68 -8.82
CA LEU A 91 -1.38 9.60 -8.94
C LEU A 91 -1.87 10.40 -10.16
N GLU A 92 -1.41 11.63 -10.34
CA GLU A 92 -1.75 12.48 -11.49
C GLU A 92 -1.26 11.87 -12.82
N GLU A 93 -0.04 11.39 -12.90
CA GLU A 93 0.52 10.68 -14.06
C GLU A 93 -0.28 9.41 -14.40
N SER A 94 -0.86 8.77 -13.40
CA SER A 94 -1.76 7.61 -13.59
C SER A 94 -3.15 8.02 -14.12
N GLY A 95 -3.39 9.33 -14.31
CA GLY A 95 -4.66 9.87 -14.77
C GLY A 95 -5.71 9.98 -13.66
N ILE A 96 -5.31 9.90 -12.38
CA ILE A 96 -6.19 10.16 -11.25
C ILE A 96 -6.38 11.67 -11.15
N GLU A 97 -7.63 12.07 -11.09
CA GLU A 97 -8.02 13.48 -11.03
C GLU A 97 -8.13 13.90 -9.57
N LEU A 98 -7.21 14.73 -9.11
CA LEU A 98 -7.26 15.37 -7.81
C LEU A 98 -8.09 16.65 -7.91
N LEU A 99 -9.05 16.84 -7.01
CA LEU A 99 -9.91 18.02 -7.02
C LEU A 99 -9.11 19.29 -6.73
N ARG A 100 -9.41 20.36 -7.49
CA ARG A 100 -8.75 21.65 -7.34
C ARG A 100 -9.75 22.77 -7.16
N ASN A 101 -9.34 23.75 -6.38
CA ASN A 101 -10.02 25.03 -6.24
C ASN A 101 -9.83 25.89 -7.52
N PRO A 102 -10.62 26.97 -7.71
CA PRO A 102 -10.47 27.87 -8.85
C PRO A 102 -9.07 28.50 -8.98
N ASP A 103 -8.33 28.66 -7.88
CA ASP A 103 -6.97 29.18 -7.83
C ASP A 103 -5.89 28.11 -8.16
N GLY A 104 -6.30 26.89 -8.44
CA GLY A 104 -5.41 25.78 -8.78
C GLY A 104 -4.88 24.99 -7.58
N THR A 105 -5.13 25.41 -6.36
CA THR A 105 -4.77 24.65 -5.15
C THR A 105 -5.62 23.39 -5.02
N TYR A 106 -5.14 22.39 -4.27
CA TYR A 106 -5.92 21.19 -4.02
C TYR A 106 -7.11 21.45 -3.11
N VAL A 107 -8.25 20.84 -3.40
CA VAL A 107 -9.36 20.73 -2.45
C VAL A 107 -8.94 19.79 -1.33
N ARG A 108 -8.91 20.29 -0.11
CA ARG A 108 -8.36 19.59 1.06
C ARG A 108 -9.31 19.68 2.25
N SER A 109 -9.26 18.68 3.11
CA SER A 109 -9.99 18.67 4.39
C SER A 109 -9.15 18.11 5.52
N ALA A 110 -9.48 18.45 6.75
CA ALA A 110 -9.01 17.78 7.95
C ALA A 110 -9.88 16.56 8.25
N GLY A 111 -9.33 15.59 8.97
CA GLY A 111 -10.05 14.40 9.41
C GLY A 111 -9.31 13.66 10.50
N PHE A 112 -9.98 12.77 11.19
CA PHE A 112 -9.39 11.89 12.21
C PHE A 112 -8.63 12.63 13.35
N GLY A 113 -9.07 13.83 13.71
CA GLY A 113 -8.40 14.65 14.73
C GLY A 113 -7.07 15.27 14.29
N GLN A 114 -6.76 15.25 12.99
CA GLN A 114 -5.56 15.89 12.46
C GLN A 114 -5.68 17.41 12.56
N PRO A 115 -4.58 18.12 12.86
CA PRO A 115 -4.63 19.56 13.07
C PRO A 115 -4.80 20.36 11.77
N GLY A 116 -4.41 19.79 10.63
CA GLY A 116 -4.41 20.48 9.33
C GLY A 116 -5.22 19.76 8.25
N PRO A 117 -5.43 20.42 7.11
CA PRO A 117 -6.21 19.88 6.00
C PRO A 117 -5.36 18.92 5.15
N TRP A 118 -5.03 17.76 5.67
CA TRP A 118 -4.08 16.83 5.03
C TRP A 118 -4.71 15.89 4.02
N TRP A 119 -6.06 15.84 3.91
CA TRP A 119 -6.74 14.97 2.95
C TRP A 119 -7.03 15.70 1.65
N ILE A 120 -6.32 15.34 0.58
CA ILE A 120 -6.56 15.81 -0.79
C ILE A 120 -7.66 14.97 -1.40
N HIS A 121 -8.69 15.60 -1.91
CA HIS A 121 -9.86 14.92 -2.49
C HIS A 121 -9.60 14.42 -3.91
N ILE A 122 -10.11 13.24 -4.20
CA ILE A 122 -10.01 12.55 -5.49
C ILE A 122 -11.37 12.59 -6.18
N ASN A 123 -11.41 13.04 -7.43
CA ASN A 123 -12.61 12.94 -8.24
C ASN A 123 -12.78 11.51 -8.77
N LYS A 124 -14.02 11.00 -8.72
CA LYS A 124 -14.35 9.64 -9.20
C LYS A 124 -13.43 8.57 -8.59
N GLY A 125 -13.30 8.60 -7.28
CA GLY A 125 -12.40 7.72 -6.52
C GLY A 125 -12.53 6.24 -6.84
N TYR A 126 -13.72 5.77 -7.31
CA TYR A 126 -13.94 4.41 -7.78
C TYR A 126 -13.08 4.02 -8.99
N THR A 127 -12.52 4.98 -9.72
CA THR A 127 -11.64 4.74 -10.88
C THR A 127 -10.17 4.60 -10.53
N VAL A 128 -9.77 4.89 -9.29
CA VAL A 128 -8.36 4.95 -8.86
C VAL A 128 -7.62 3.68 -9.23
N LYS A 129 -8.16 2.55 -8.83
CA LYS A 129 -7.46 1.27 -9.03
C LYS A 129 -7.30 0.90 -10.50
N SER A 130 -8.33 1.07 -11.32
CA SER A 130 -8.28 0.79 -12.75
C SER A 130 -7.31 1.72 -13.50
N LYS A 131 -7.24 3.01 -13.10
CA LYS A 131 -6.30 3.98 -13.67
C LYS A 131 -4.85 3.62 -13.33
N ILE A 132 -4.55 3.30 -12.06
CA ILE A 132 -3.21 2.83 -11.65
C ILE A 132 -2.84 1.55 -12.42
N ALA A 133 -3.76 0.60 -12.55
CA ALA A 133 -3.52 -0.64 -13.27
C ALA A 133 -3.19 -0.38 -14.75
N LYS A 134 -3.93 0.52 -15.40
CA LYS A 134 -3.66 0.94 -16.78
C LYS A 134 -2.26 1.58 -16.90
N TYR A 135 -1.91 2.46 -15.97
CA TYR A 135 -0.59 3.11 -15.96
C TYR A 135 0.55 2.10 -15.80
N ILE A 136 0.41 1.13 -14.88
CA ILE A 136 1.36 0.02 -14.70
C ILE A 136 1.58 -0.76 -15.99
N LYS A 137 0.50 -1.10 -16.70
CA LYS A 137 0.56 -1.80 -17.99
C LYS A 137 1.25 -0.96 -19.07
N ASN A 138 0.96 0.33 -19.13
CA ASN A 138 1.58 1.27 -20.08
C ASN A 138 3.09 1.43 -19.84
N LEU A 139 3.56 1.31 -18.59
CA LEU A 139 4.98 1.29 -18.24
C LEU A 139 5.68 -0.03 -18.63
N GLY A 140 4.96 -1.01 -19.18
CA GLY A 140 5.51 -2.31 -19.52
C GLY A 140 5.89 -3.15 -18.30
N ILE A 141 5.26 -2.93 -17.15
CA ILE A 141 5.45 -3.78 -15.97
C ILE A 141 4.66 -5.07 -16.18
N ARG A 142 5.35 -6.20 -16.08
CA ARG A 142 4.71 -7.52 -16.18
C ARG A 142 3.85 -7.78 -14.94
N VAL A 143 2.62 -8.28 -15.16
CA VAL A 143 1.66 -8.56 -14.09
C VAL A 143 1.20 -10.01 -14.17
N VAL A 144 1.23 -10.71 -13.04
CA VAL A 144 0.64 -12.04 -12.88
C VAL A 144 -0.50 -11.95 -11.86
N ASN A 145 -1.71 -12.04 -12.37
CA ASN A 145 -2.93 -12.10 -11.57
C ASN A 145 -3.16 -13.54 -11.05
N ASN A 146 -4.03 -13.67 -10.06
CA ASN A 146 -4.47 -14.95 -9.51
C ASN A 146 -3.34 -15.82 -8.92
N PHE A 147 -2.23 -15.21 -8.56
CA PHE A 147 -1.08 -15.91 -7.99
C PHE A 147 -1.01 -15.69 -6.46
N PHE A 148 -1.32 -16.72 -5.71
CA PHE A 148 -1.24 -16.71 -4.26
C PHE A 148 0.15 -17.14 -3.80
N VAL A 149 0.95 -16.19 -3.34
CA VAL A 149 2.28 -16.45 -2.77
C VAL A 149 2.12 -17.11 -1.40
N THR A 150 2.72 -18.27 -1.23
CA THR A 150 2.67 -19.05 0.00
C THR A 150 3.98 -19.06 0.77
N LYS A 151 5.12 -18.82 0.11
CA LYS A 151 6.42 -18.81 0.76
C LYS A 151 7.42 -17.93 0.00
N LEU A 152 8.29 -17.25 0.73
CA LEU A 152 9.50 -16.63 0.19
C LEU A 152 10.62 -17.65 0.14
N LEU A 153 11.38 -17.64 -0.94
CA LEU A 153 12.55 -18.49 -1.12
C LEU A 153 13.81 -17.74 -0.74
N LYS A 154 14.73 -18.40 -0.07
CA LYS A 154 16.04 -17.88 0.31
C LYS A 154 17.16 -18.68 -0.33
N ASP A 155 18.26 -17.99 -0.57
CA ASP A 155 19.58 -18.57 -0.84
C ASP A 155 20.54 -17.99 0.20
N GLY A 156 20.88 -18.79 1.22
CA GLY A 156 21.49 -18.30 2.45
C GLY A 156 20.59 -17.24 3.13
N ASP A 157 21.13 -16.05 3.36
CA ASP A 157 20.41 -14.93 4.00
C ASP A 157 19.72 -13.98 3.01
N ARG A 158 19.75 -14.28 1.72
CA ARG A 158 19.17 -13.42 0.68
C ARG A 158 17.88 -14.01 0.15
N ILE A 159 16.92 -13.13 -0.18
CA ILE A 159 15.73 -13.53 -0.93
C ILE A 159 16.16 -13.94 -2.34
N ALA A 160 15.70 -15.10 -2.79
CA ALA A 160 15.95 -15.66 -4.11
C ALA A 160 14.67 -15.76 -4.97
N GLY A 161 13.49 -15.61 -4.35
CA GLY A 161 12.23 -15.71 -5.05
C GLY A 161 11.03 -15.92 -4.15
N CYS A 162 9.97 -16.41 -4.75
CA CYS A 162 8.79 -16.88 -4.02
C CYS A 162 8.14 -18.06 -4.73
N VAL A 163 7.34 -18.83 -4.00
CA VAL A 163 6.48 -19.88 -4.55
C VAL A 163 5.04 -19.65 -4.14
N GLY A 164 4.14 -20.22 -4.88
CA GLY A 164 2.72 -20.17 -4.65
C GLY A 164 1.97 -20.96 -5.70
N PHE A 165 0.71 -20.68 -5.85
CA PHE A 165 -0.13 -21.34 -6.84
C PHE A 165 -1.09 -20.37 -7.53
N ASP A 166 -1.47 -20.71 -8.75
CA ASP A 166 -2.56 -20.06 -9.46
C ASP A 166 -3.88 -20.43 -8.78
N VAL A 167 -4.62 -19.44 -8.27
CA VAL A 167 -5.84 -19.68 -7.48
C VAL A 167 -7.01 -20.20 -8.31
N LEU A 168 -6.95 -20.09 -9.64
CA LEU A 168 -7.99 -20.57 -10.54
C LEU A 168 -7.70 -21.99 -11.05
N LYS A 169 -6.43 -22.29 -11.33
CA LYS A 169 -5.99 -23.54 -11.95
C LYS A 169 -5.42 -24.54 -10.94
N GLY A 170 -4.90 -24.05 -9.82
CA GLY A 170 -4.18 -24.87 -8.85
C GLY A 170 -2.73 -25.17 -9.23
N ASP A 171 -2.24 -24.64 -10.36
CA ASP A 171 -0.87 -24.85 -10.81
C ASP A 171 0.12 -24.26 -9.83
N PHE A 172 1.17 -25.02 -9.49
CA PHE A 172 2.25 -24.56 -8.64
C PHE A 172 3.22 -23.70 -9.44
N VAL A 173 3.52 -22.51 -8.93
CA VAL A 173 4.36 -21.50 -9.64
C VAL A 173 5.53 -21.08 -8.76
N THR A 174 6.72 -21.05 -9.37
CA THR A 174 7.93 -20.51 -8.76
C THR A 174 8.37 -19.26 -9.51
N VAL A 175 8.62 -18.18 -8.76
CA VAL A 175 9.17 -16.92 -9.27
C VAL A 175 10.57 -16.73 -8.70
N ARG A 176 11.55 -16.46 -9.55
CA ARG A 176 12.89 -16.08 -9.13
C ARG A 176 13.05 -14.57 -9.17
N CYS A 177 13.61 -13.99 -8.11
CA CYS A 177 13.90 -12.56 -8.03
C CYS A 177 15.09 -12.30 -7.12
N LYS A 178 15.76 -11.16 -7.31
CA LYS A 178 16.86 -10.71 -6.45
C LYS A 178 16.36 -10.02 -5.19
N THR A 179 15.18 -9.44 -5.24
CA THR A 179 14.56 -8.67 -4.16
C THR A 179 13.05 -8.82 -4.23
N ALA A 180 12.40 -8.91 -3.09
CA ALA A 180 10.94 -8.92 -2.98
C ALA A 180 10.46 -7.71 -2.18
N VAL A 181 9.48 -6.97 -2.71
CA VAL A 181 8.75 -5.94 -1.99
C VAL A 181 7.40 -6.49 -1.59
N ILE A 182 7.12 -6.49 -0.29
CA ILE A 182 5.90 -7.04 0.27
C ILE A 182 5.04 -5.91 0.79
N ALA A 183 3.88 -5.69 0.17
CA ALA A 183 2.89 -4.71 0.59
C ALA A 183 1.47 -5.25 0.33
N PHE A 184 1.15 -6.36 0.97
CA PHE A 184 -0.09 -7.11 0.78
C PHE A 184 -1.32 -6.48 1.44
N GLY A 185 -1.18 -5.28 1.96
CA GLY A 185 -2.25 -4.51 2.59
C GLY A 185 -2.39 -4.77 4.09
N LEU A 186 -3.27 -4.02 4.73
CA LEU A 186 -3.49 -4.10 6.17
C LEU A 186 -3.98 -5.49 6.56
N SER A 187 -3.25 -6.15 7.44
CA SER A 187 -3.48 -7.55 7.86
C SER A 187 -4.64 -7.74 8.81
N ALA A 188 -5.20 -6.66 9.29
CA ALA A 188 -6.02 -6.63 10.47
C ALA A 188 -7.39 -7.34 10.37
N GLN A 189 -7.85 -7.66 9.17
CA GLN A 189 -9.26 -7.99 8.97
C GLN A 189 -9.69 -9.36 9.53
N ARG A 190 -8.74 -10.30 9.63
CA ARG A 190 -9.03 -11.65 10.15
C ARG A 190 -8.44 -11.91 11.53
N VAL A 191 -7.42 -11.15 11.92
CA VAL A 191 -6.66 -11.39 13.15
C VAL A 191 -6.86 -10.31 14.19
N SER A 192 -7.36 -9.11 13.81
CA SER A 192 -7.69 -8.07 14.77
C SER A 192 -9.11 -8.23 15.31
N THR A 193 -9.23 -8.04 16.60
CA THR A 193 -10.53 -7.88 17.26
C THR A 193 -11.12 -6.51 16.91
N ASN A 194 -12.42 -6.44 16.80
CA ASN A 194 -13.18 -5.20 16.73
C ASN A 194 -14.10 -5.08 17.95
N SER A 195 -14.72 -3.93 18.12
CA SER A 195 -15.62 -3.66 19.27
C SER A 195 -16.77 -4.65 19.38
N THR A 196 -17.18 -5.28 18.28
CA THR A 196 -18.25 -6.28 18.26
C THR A 196 -17.75 -7.68 18.60
N ARG A 197 -16.44 -7.91 18.65
CA ARG A 197 -15.78 -9.23 18.81
C ARG A 197 -16.22 -10.26 17.77
N LYS A 198 -16.80 -9.84 16.66
CA LYS A 198 -17.22 -10.72 15.55
C LYS A 198 -16.12 -10.75 14.49
N PRO A 199 -15.61 -11.92 14.12
CA PRO A 199 -14.66 -12.04 13.03
C PRO A 199 -15.29 -11.52 11.73
N PHE A 200 -14.47 -10.89 10.90
CA PHE A 200 -14.88 -10.35 9.59
C PHE A 200 -15.88 -9.17 9.62
N ASN A 201 -16.24 -8.64 10.78
CA ASN A 201 -17.03 -7.42 10.88
C ASN A 201 -16.10 -6.21 10.77
N CYS A 202 -15.70 -5.87 9.55
CA CYS A 202 -14.70 -4.86 9.24
C CYS A 202 -14.99 -4.19 7.90
N TRP A 203 -14.46 -2.99 7.72
CA TRP A 203 -14.66 -2.15 6.54
C TRP A 203 -13.98 -2.68 5.28
N TYR A 204 -12.93 -3.44 5.45
CA TYR A 204 -12.04 -3.82 4.37
C TYR A 204 -12.28 -5.25 3.90
N SER A 205 -11.69 -5.59 2.75
CA SER A 205 -11.82 -6.92 2.18
C SER A 205 -11.39 -8.02 3.15
N PRO A 206 -12.24 -9.02 3.45
CA PRO A 206 -11.90 -10.16 4.32
C PRO A 206 -10.81 -11.06 3.72
N TYR A 207 -10.46 -10.85 2.46
CA TYR A 207 -9.39 -11.59 1.77
C TYR A 207 -7.99 -11.04 2.04
N VAL A 208 -7.86 -9.95 2.79
CA VAL A 208 -6.55 -9.49 3.31
C VAL A 208 -6.25 -10.29 4.58
N THR A 209 -5.37 -11.29 4.47
CA THR A 209 -5.25 -12.40 5.43
C THR A 209 -3.97 -12.38 6.27
N GLY A 210 -3.20 -11.29 6.28
CA GLY A 210 -1.99 -11.18 7.11
C GLY A 210 -0.71 -11.75 6.50
N SER A 211 -0.74 -12.19 5.26
CA SER A 211 0.46 -12.76 4.60
C SER A 211 1.65 -11.81 4.56
N GLN A 212 1.44 -10.48 4.66
CA GLN A 212 2.54 -9.51 4.76
C GLN A 212 3.30 -9.58 6.08
N ILE A 213 2.75 -10.23 7.10
CA ILE A 213 3.44 -10.48 8.38
C ILE A 213 4.12 -11.85 8.34
N ILE A 214 3.37 -12.87 7.99
CA ILE A 214 3.83 -14.26 8.08
C ILE A 214 4.99 -14.54 7.13
N LEU A 215 4.88 -14.14 5.85
CA LEU A 215 5.91 -14.45 4.87
C LEU A 215 7.26 -13.80 5.16
N PRO A 216 7.34 -12.51 5.54
CA PRO A 216 8.62 -11.93 5.97
C PRO A 216 9.15 -12.52 7.26
N LEU A 217 8.29 -12.80 8.24
CA LEU A 217 8.68 -13.41 9.51
C LEU A 217 9.32 -14.79 9.30
N GLU A 218 8.72 -15.64 8.50
CA GLU A 218 9.28 -16.95 8.13
C GLU A 218 10.60 -16.82 7.36
N ALA A 219 10.79 -15.71 6.64
CA ALA A 219 12.05 -15.42 5.94
C ALA A 219 13.11 -14.80 6.86
N GLY A 220 12.79 -14.50 8.13
CA GLY A 220 13.71 -13.96 9.13
C GLY A 220 13.68 -12.44 9.28
N ALA A 221 12.68 -11.76 8.74
CA ALA A 221 12.51 -10.32 8.96
C ALA A 221 12.00 -10.03 10.38
N ALA A 222 12.47 -8.91 10.95
CA ALA A 222 11.91 -8.39 12.19
C ALA A 222 10.49 -7.86 11.95
N VAL A 223 9.61 -8.06 12.92
CA VAL A 223 8.23 -7.59 12.90
C VAL A 223 7.96 -6.74 14.13
N LEU A 224 7.25 -5.65 13.96
CA LEU A 224 6.95 -4.69 15.01
C LEU A 224 5.45 -4.69 15.34
N ASN A 225 5.12 -4.50 16.64
CA ASN A 225 3.75 -4.30 17.14
C ASN A 225 2.79 -5.47 16.82
N LEU A 226 3.25 -6.71 16.89
CA LEU A 226 2.38 -7.89 16.72
C LEU A 226 1.40 -8.11 17.88
N ASP A 227 1.71 -7.58 19.04
CA ASP A 227 0.90 -7.60 20.26
C ASP A 227 -0.29 -6.63 20.21
N ILE A 228 -0.27 -5.65 19.30
CA ILE A 228 -1.37 -4.71 19.11
C ILE A 228 -2.42 -5.33 18.19
N ALA A 229 -3.37 -6.03 18.80
CA ALA A 229 -4.44 -6.71 18.07
C ALA A 229 -5.58 -5.78 17.62
N ASP A 230 -5.84 -4.71 18.38
CA ASP A 230 -6.87 -3.74 18.05
C ASP A 230 -6.28 -2.63 17.17
N LYS A 231 -6.68 -2.63 15.93
CA LYS A 231 -6.38 -1.55 15.00
C LYS A 231 -7.65 -0.75 14.85
N GLY A 232 -7.84 0.18 15.79
CA GLY A 232 -9.00 1.04 15.82
C GLY A 232 -9.36 1.56 14.43
N THR A 233 -10.32 0.94 13.86
CA THR A 233 -11.10 1.53 12.77
C THR A 233 -12.27 2.20 13.44
N LEU A 234 -12.28 3.49 13.38
CA LEU A 234 -13.40 4.32 13.76
C LEU A 234 -14.66 3.92 13.03
#